data_98943ceb247c7da0c72c337a2d5cc6d4
#
_entry.id   98943ceb247c7da0c72c337a2d5cc6d4
#
_cell.length_a   1.000
_cell.length_b   1.000
_cell.length_c   1.000
_cell.angle_alpha   90.00
_cell.angle_beta   90.00
_cell.angle_gamma   90.00
#
_symmetry.space_group_name_H-M   'P 1'
#
loop_
_entity.id
_entity.type
_entity.pdbx_description
1 polymer ?
#
loop_
_entity_poly.entity_id
_entity_poly.type
_entity_poly.pdbx_seq_one_letter_code
_entity_poly.pdbx_strand_id
1 'polypeptide(L)'
;MNSNAIITLADSNYFELLGELIDSIKLHKESKDVSICILDAGLNKEQLNILKPKVHSIKKAQWDIELPGYKTLKKEWLKSQVSRAFLPKYFPEFEKYLWIDCDAWVNSWNAIDLYFKACENGKLGITQTIGPGYRITSKVNWLFGKLAVIKSQNFKHAVSSKIGMDKARKLAFAPHVNIGVFSLEKNSSCWNTWQKNLETTLKSGKIFGSEGLAINMSIYIDEVDTEFLPL
;
A
#
# COMPACT_ATOMS: atom_id res chain seq x y z
N MET A 1 -3.93 -13.74 -22.20
CA MET A 1 -3.38 -13.46 -20.85
C MET A 1 -4.23 -12.38 -20.22
N ASN A 2 -4.56 -12.49 -18.96
CA ASN A 2 -5.32 -11.45 -18.25
C ASN A 2 -4.49 -10.17 -18.17
N SER A 3 -5.08 -9.01 -18.46
CA SER A 3 -4.40 -7.71 -18.38
C SER A 3 -4.32 -7.15 -16.96
N ASN A 4 -5.15 -7.69 -16.04
CA ASN A 4 -5.31 -7.22 -14.68
C ASN A 4 -4.72 -8.22 -13.68
N ALA A 5 -4.07 -7.71 -12.63
CA ALA A 5 -3.55 -8.53 -11.55
C ALA A 5 -3.98 -8.03 -10.18
N ILE A 6 -4.36 -8.97 -9.31
CA ILE A 6 -4.45 -8.76 -7.87
C ILE A 6 -3.12 -9.21 -7.28
N ILE A 7 -2.46 -8.32 -6.53
CA ILE A 7 -1.15 -8.58 -5.96
C ILE A 7 -1.23 -8.44 -4.45
N THR A 8 -0.60 -9.35 -3.77
CA THR A 8 -0.48 -9.35 -2.31
C THR A 8 0.94 -9.73 -1.89
N LEU A 9 1.25 -9.58 -0.60
CA LEU A 9 2.54 -9.98 -0.04
C LEU A 9 2.34 -10.64 1.32
N ALA A 10 3.10 -11.71 1.58
CA ALA A 10 3.17 -12.30 2.90
C ALA A 10 4.56 -12.86 3.22
N ASP A 11 4.84 -13.00 4.50
CA ASP A 11 5.88 -13.88 5.04
C ASP A 11 5.24 -15.16 5.62
N SER A 12 6.05 -16.03 6.21
CA SER A 12 5.57 -17.29 6.77
C SER A 12 4.59 -17.15 7.94
N ASN A 13 4.61 -16.00 8.66
CA ASN A 13 3.69 -15.77 9.77
C ASN A 13 2.27 -15.42 9.29
N TYR A 14 2.16 -14.84 8.09
CA TYR A 14 0.90 -14.44 7.48
C TYR A 14 0.36 -15.44 6.46
N PHE A 15 0.95 -16.65 6.40
CA PHE A 15 0.59 -17.66 5.40
C PHE A 15 -0.89 -18.08 5.44
N GLU A 16 -1.46 -18.25 6.63
CA GLU A 16 -2.88 -18.63 6.78
C GLU A 16 -3.80 -17.53 6.24
N LEU A 17 -3.57 -16.28 6.64
CA LEU A 17 -4.34 -15.12 6.15
C LEU A 17 -4.20 -14.95 4.64
N LEU A 18 -2.99 -15.15 4.09
CA LEU A 18 -2.78 -15.16 2.65
C LEU A 18 -3.62 -16.24 1.95
N GLY A 19 -3.69 -17.43 2.55
CA GLY A 19 -4.52 -18.52 2.04
C GLY A 19 -6.00 -18.14 2.00
N GLU A 20 -6.50 -17.58 3.09
CA GLU A 20 -7.89 -17.10 3.21
C GLU A 20 -8.20 -15.98 2.22
N LEU A 21 -7.31 -15.02 2.00
CA LEU A 21 -7.47 -14.00 0.96
C LEU A 21 -7.61 -14.63 -0.42
N ILE A 22 -6.69 -15.54 -0.79
CA ILE A 22 -6.71 -16.21 -2.10
C ILE A 22 -8.00 -17.01 -2.28
N ASP A 23 -8.43 -17.73 -1.26
CA ASP A 23 -9.64 -18.54 -1.30
C ASP A 23 -10.88 -17.62 -1.40
N SER A 24 -10.92 -16.48 -0.70
CA SER A 24 -12.01 -15.49 -0.83
C SER A 24 -12.11 -14.89 -2.25
N ILE A 25 -10.98 -14.60 -2.89
CA ILE A 25 -10.96 -14.14 -4.29
C ILE A 25 -11.55 -15.22 -5.19
N LYS A 26 -11.15 -16.47 -5.00
CA LYS A 26 -11.56 -17.62 -5.84
C LYS A 26 -13.03 -18.05 -5.66
N LEU A 27 -13.69 -17.63 -4.60
CA LEU A 27 -15.13 -17.84 -4.43
C LEU A 27 -15.94 -17.11 -5.51
N HIS A 28 -15.38 -16.07 -6.12
CA HIS A 28 -16.03 -15.30 -7.18
C HIS A 28 -15.69 -15.88 -8.56
N LYS A 29 -16.69 -16.11 -9.39
CA LYS A 29 -16.51 -16.67 -10.74
C LYS A 29 -15.67 -15.78 -11.66
N GLU A 30 -15.73 -14.48 -11.43
CA GLU A 30 -15.03 -13.43 -12.17
C GLU A 30 -13.51 -13.46 -11.92
N SER A 31 -13.06 -14.13 -10.84
CA SER A 31 -11.63 -14.28 -10.53
C SER A 31 -10.82 -14.98 -11.61
N LYS A 32 -11.50 -15.71 -12.54
CA LYS A 32 -10.86 -16.36 -13.69
C LYS A 32 -10.27 -15.37 -14.69
N ASP A 33 -10.79 -14.14 -14.72
CA ASP A 33 -10.38 -13.07 -15.63
C ASP A 33 -9.28 -12.17 -15.04
N VAL A 34 -8.80 -12.48 -13.83
CA VAL A 34 -7.76 -11.71 -13.13
C VAL A 34 -6.65 -12.66 -12.66
N SER A 35 -5.42 -12.24 -12.79
CA SER A 35 -4.26 -13.00 -12.30
C SER A 35 -3.99 -12.69 -10.83
N ILE A 36 -3.82 -13.72 -10.00
CA ILE A 36 -3.40 -13.56 -8.60
C ILE A 36 -1.89 -13.72 -8.53
N CYS A 37 -1.18 -12.73 -8.01
CA CYS A 37 0.28 -12.72 -7.88
C CYS A 37 0.71 -12.46 -6.45
N ILE A 38 1.81 -13.07 -6.04
CA ILE A 38 2.35 -12.95 -4.68
C ILE A 38 3.77 -12.40 -4.71
N LEU A 39 4.05 -11.45 -3.83
CA LEU A 39 5.40 -11.09 -3.42
C LEU A 39 5.76 -11.89 -2.16
N ASP A 40 6.76 -12.76 -2.27
CA ASP A 40 7.28 -13.57 -1.17
C ASP A 40 8.25 -12.75 -0.32
N ALA A 41 7.88 -12.43 0.92
CA ALA A 41 8.71 -11.74 1.90
C ALA A 41 9.33 -12.69 2.94
N GLY A 42 9.30 -14.00 2.71
CA GLY A 42 9.88 -14.99 3.61
C GLY A 42 8.98 -16.21 3.84
N LEU A 43 8.27 -16.66 2.82
CA LEU A 43 7.54 -17.94 2.83
C LEU A 43 8.54 -19.12 2.82
N ASN A 44 8.21 -20.20 3.52
CA ASN A 44 9.00 -21.41 3.49
C ASN A 44 8.68 -22.29 2.26
N LYS A 45 9.47 -23.33 2.03
CA LYS A 45 9.33 -24.20 0.84
C LYS A 45 7.98 -24.92 0.77
N GLU A 46 7.45 -25.37 1.90
CA GLU A 46 6.16 -26.06 1.97
C GLU A 46 5.01 -25.10 1.61
N GLN A 47 5.02 -23.90 2.18
CA GLN A 47 4.06 -22.84 1.90
C GLN A 47 4.09 -22.44 0.41
N LEU A 48 5.28 -22.28 -0.16
CA LEU A 48 5.43 -21.99 -1.59
C LEU A 48 4.87 -23.11 -2.46
N ASN A 49 5.07 -24.39 -2.09
CA ASN A 49 4.53 -25.51 -2.84
C ASN A 49 2.99 -25.58 -2.78
N ILE A 50 2.39 -25.21 -1.66
CA ILE A 50 0.93 -25.10 -1.51
C ILE A 50 0.35 -23.95 -2.35
N LEU A 51 1.06 -22.81 -2.44
CA LEU A 51 0.58 -21.62 -3.14
C LEU A 51 0.75 -21.69 -4.66
N LYS A 52 1.84 -22.30 -5.16
CA LYS A 52 2.13 -22.38 -6.60
C LYS A 52 0.95 -22.82 -7.49
N PRO A 53 0.19 -23.87 -7.16
CA PRO A 53 -0.96 -24.25 -7.98
C PRO A 53 -2.18 -23.35 -7.84
N LYS A 54 -2.18 -22.44 -6.85
CA LYS A 54 -3.30 -21.57 -6.55
C LYS A 54 -3.19 -20.19 -7.21
N VAL A 55 -2.00 -19.77 -7.66
CA VAL A 55 -1.74 -18.40 -8.12
C VAL A 55 -1.00 -18.39 -9.46
N HIS A 56 -1.05 -17.24 -10.15
CA HIS A 56 -0.42 -17.07 -11.45
C HIS A 56 1.11 -16.99 -11.33
N SER A 57 1.62 -16.23 -10.37
CA SER A 57 3.07 -16.00 -10.20
C SER A 57 3.43 -15.69 -8.75
N ILE A 58 4.62 -16.15 -8.36
CA ILE A 58 5.23 -15.79 -7.06
C ILE A 58 6.61 -15.21 -7.35
N LYS A 59 6.87 -14.00 -6.91
CA LYS A 59 8.17 -13.31 -7.03
C LYS A 59 8.72 -13.00 -5.65
N LYS A 60 10.02 -13.11 -5.48
CA LYS A 60 10.66 -12.77 -4.20
C LYS A 60 10.72 -11.27 -4.02
N ALA A 61 10.16 -10.75 -2.92
CA ALA A 61 10.25 -9.34 -2.56
C ALA A 61 11.69 -8.93 -2.25
N GLN A 62 12.06 -7.73 -2.68
CA GLN A 62 13.40 -7.17 -2.51
C GLN A 62 13.35 -5.86 -1.72
N TRP A 63 14.51 -5.40 -1.29
CA TRP A 63 14.70 -4.03 -0.83
C TRP A 63 14.90 -3.15 -2.06
N ASP A 64 13.79 -2.65 -2.65
CA ASP A 64 13.83 -1.87 -3.90
C ASP A 64 14.45 -0.47 -3.75
N ILE A 65 14.66 -0.05 -2.51
CA ILE A 65 15.38 1.16 -2.15
C ILE A 65 16.57 0.77 -1.29
N GLU A 66 17.73 1.34 -1.59
CA GLU A 66 18.94 1.12 -0.79
C GLU A 66 18.79 1.72 0.61
N LEU A 67 18.94 0.88 1.61
CA LEU A 67 18.79 1.25 3.01
C LEU A 67 20.02 0.81 3.83
N PRO A 68 20.42 1.61 4.85
CA PRO A 68 21.48 1.18 5.76
C PRO A 68 21.15 -0.17 6.42
N GLY A 69 22.13 -1.08 6.49
CA GLY A 69 21.92 -2.44 6.98
C GLY A 69 21.31 -2.53 8.38
N TYR A 70 21.59 -1.58 9.28
CA TYR A 70 20.98 -1.54 10.61
C TYR A 70 19.46 -1.32 10.59
N LYS A 71 18.91 -0.74 9.51
CA LYS A 71 17.45 -0.57 9.34
C LYS A 71 16.77 -1.85 8.88
N THR A 72 17.44 -2.70 8.11
CA THR A 72 16.88 -3.87 7.43
C THR A 72 17.15 -5.20 8.12
N LEU A 73 18.19 -5.26 8.98
CA LEU A 73 18.62 -6.49 9.65
C LEU A 73 17.47 -7.18 10.41
N LYS A 74 17.20 -8.45 10.09
CA LYS A 74 16.12 -9.28 10.67
C LYS A 74 14.72 -8.70 10.53
N LYS A 75 14.47 -7.88 9.49
CA LYS A 75 13.18 -7.23 9.25
C LYS A 75 12.66 -7.47 7.83
N GLU A 76 12.82 -8.69 7.33
CA GLU A 76 12.43 -9.05 5.96
C GLU A 76 10.97 -8.72 5.63
N TRP A 77 10.07 -8.86 6.60
CA TRP A 77 8.67 -8.49 6.48
C TRP A 77 8.44 -7.01 6.10
N LEU A 78 9.39 -6.11 6.47
CA LEU A 78 9.31 -4.70 6.09
C LEU A 78 9.57 -4.45 4.60
N LYS A 79 9.93 -5.48 3.82
CA LYS A 79 9.97 -5.37 2.35
C LYS A 79 8.61 -4.97 1.80
N SER A 80 7.50 -5.37 2.47
CA SER A 80 6.15 -4.93 2.11
C SER A 80 6.02 -3.42 2.05
N GLN A 81 6.72 -2.71 2.94
CA GLN A 81 6.69 -1.25 3.04
C GLN A 81 7.49 -0.55 1.92
N VAL A 82 8.23 -1.32 1.13
CA VAL A 82 9.05 -0.78 0.04
C VAL A 82 8.59 -1.30 -1.31
N SER A 83 8.41 -2.61 -1.44
CA SER A 83 8.17 -3.28 -2.72
C SER A 83 6.83 -2.91 -3.38
N ARG A 84 5.79 -2.53 -2.60
CA ARG A 84 4.48 -2.21 -3.20
C ARG A 84 4.48 -0.99 -4.11
N ALA A 85 5.44 -0.09 -3.98
CA ALA A 85 5.62 1.03 -4.91
C ALA A 85 6.30 0.62 -6.23
N PHE A 86 6.71 -0.65 -6.36
CA PHE A 86 7.48 -1.16 -7.50
C PHE A 86 6.78 -2.31 -8.23
N LEU A 87 5.46 -2.46 -8.13
CA LEU A 87 4.72 -3.58 -8.73
C LEU A 87 4.98 -3.77 -10.23
N PRO A 88 5.07 -2.71 -11.07
CA PRO A 88 5.37 -2.88 -12.50
C PRO A 88 6.76 -3.50 -12.77
N LYS A 89 7.72 -3.36 -11.85
CA LYS A 89 9.04 -4.01 -11.94
C LYS A 89 8.94 -5.53 -11.72
N TYR A 90 8.08 -5.94 -10.79
CA TYR A 90 7.90 -7.36 -10.45
C TYR A 90 7.04 -8.10 -11.49
N PHE A 91 6.00 -7.44 -11.97
CA PHE A 91 4.97 -8.05 -12.82
C PHE A 91 4.72 -7.17 -14.06
N PRO A 92 5.73 -7.03 -14.96
CA PRO A 92 5.65 -6.12 -16.10
C PRO A 92 4.63 -6.54 -17.17
N GLU A 93 4.09 -7.74 -17.07
CA GLU A 93 3.14 -8.32 -18.02
C GLU A 93 1.71 -7.77 -17.88
N PHE A 94 1.37 -7.09 -16.77
CA PHE A 94 0.02 -6.59 -16.51
C PHE A 94 -0.11 -5.10 -16.82
N GLU A 95 -1.34 -4.68 -17.13
CA GLU A 95 -1.68 -3.28 -17.40
C GLU A 95 -2.29 -2.59 -16.17
N LYS A 96 -3.05 -3.31 -15.33
CA LYS A 96 -3.66 -2.79 -14.11
C LYS A 96 -3.27 -3.66 -12.92
N TYR A 97 -2.94 -2.99 -11.83
CA TYR A 97 -2.56 -3.61 -10.56
C TYR A 97 -3.56 -3.23 -9.48
N LEU A 98 -4.06 -4.22 -8.78
CA LEU A 98 -4.82 -4.06 -7.54
C LEU A 98 -4.02 -4.71 -6.42
N TRP A 99 -3.52 -3.89 -5.51
CA TRP A 99 -2.91 -4.37 -4.28
C TRP A 99 -3.98 -4.65 -3.24
N ILE A 100 -3.86 -5.78 -2.55
CA ILE A 100 -4.68 -6.14 -1.38
C ILE A 100 -3.75 -6.71 -0.32
N ASP A 101 -3.73 -6.13 0.89
CA ASP A 101 -2.98 -6.70 2.01
C ASP A 101 -3.49 -8.10 2.33
N CYS A 102 -2.58 -9.03 2.69
CA CYS A 102 -2.90 -10.45 2.84
C CYS A 102 -3.83 -10.77 4.04
N ASP A 103 -4.07 -9.82 4.93
CA ASP A 103 -5.00 -9.91 6.05
C ASP A 103 -6.40 -9.33 5.73
N ALA A 104 -6.67 -9.07 4.46
CA ALA A 104 -7.98 -8.65 3.96
C ALA A 104 -8.78 -9.84 3.42
N TRP A 105 -10.06 -9.62 3.15
CA TRP A 105 -11.00 -10.59 2.60
C TRP A 105 -11.86 -9.95 1.52
N VAL A 106 -12.02 -10.63 0.37
CA VAL A 106 -12.88 -10.17 -0.71
C VAL A 106 -14.30 -10.67 -0.50
N ASN A 107 -15.15 -9.81 0.00
CA ASN A 107 -16.56 -10.13 0.27
C ASN A 107 -17.48 -9.92 -0.95
N SER A 108 -17.10 -9.02 -1.87
CA SER A 108 -17.87 -8.73 -3.08
C SER A 108 -16.95 -8.38 -4.23
N TRP A 109 -17.22 -8.97 -5.40
CA TRP A 109 -16.45 -8.67 -6.61
C TRP A 109 -16.66 -7.23 -7.11
N ASN A 110 -17.81 -6.62 -6.80
CA ASN A 110 -18.04 -5.21 -7.13
C ASN A 110 -16.97 -4.28 -6.57
N ALA A 111 -16.37 -4.62 -5.41
CA ALA A 111 -15.27 -3.83 -4.86
C ALA A 111 -14.02 -3.93 -5.76
N ILE A 112 -13.72 -5.12 -6.28
CA ILE A 112 -12.61 -5.34 -7.21
C ILE A 112 -12.80 -4.53 -8.50
N ASP A 113 -14.02 -4.58 -9.07
CA ASP A 113 -14.35 -3.83 -10.28
C ASP A 113 -14.25 -2.31 -10.07
N LEU A 114 -14.70 -1.82 -8.91
CA LEU A 114 -14.58 -0.41 -8.55
C LEU A 114 -13.13 0.04 -8.49
N TYR A 115 -12.23 -0.75 -7.88
CA TYR A 115 -10.81 -0.43 -7.83
C TYR A 115 -10.18 -0.44 -9.24
N PHE A 116 -10.47 -1.44 -10.08
CA PHE A 116 -9.94 -1.46 -11.45
C PHE A 116 -10.47 -0.32 -12.31
N LYS A 117 -11.69 0.14 -12.07
CA LYS A 117 -12.25 1.32 -12.71
C LYS A 117 -11.62 2.61 -12.19
N ALA A 118 -11.39 2.70 -10.89
CA ALA A 118 -10.82 3.89 -10.24
C ALA A 118 -9.41 4.23 -10.73
N CYS A 119 -8.63 3.23 -11.17
CA CYS A 119 -7.27 3.47 -11.66
C CYS A 119 -7.19 3.85 -13.14
N GLU A 120 -8.31 3.92 -13.84
CA GLU A 120 -8.33 4.29 -15.27
C GLU A 120 -7.80 5.71 -15.49
N ASN A 121 -7.18 5.90 -16.66
CA ASN A 121 -6.51 7.14 -17.05
C ASN A 121 -5.31 7.49 -16.13
N GLY A 122 -4.67 6.49 -15.55
CA GLY A 122 -3.47 6.65 -14.73
C GLY A 122 -3.70 7.13 -13.31
N LYS A 123 -4.96 7.24 -12.87
CA LYS A 123 -5.33 7.66 -11.51
C LYS A 123 -4.91 6.64 -10.46
N LEU A 124 -4.69 7.11 -9.23
CA LEU A 124 -4.56 6.26 -8.06
C LEU A 124 -5.97 5.98 -7.49
N GLY A 125 -6.45 4.74 -7.58
CA GLY A 125 -7.68 4.30 -6.91
C GLY A 125 -7.38 3.91 -5.46
N ILE A 126 -7.97 4.63 -4.47
CA ILE A 126 -7.68 4.40 -3.05
C ILE A 126 -8.83 4.87 -2.16
N THR A 127 -8.90 4.36 -0.92
CA THR A 127 -9.87 4.82 0.09
C THR A 127 -9.19 5.67 1.17
N GLN A 128 -9.95 6.58 1.78
CA GLN A 128 -9.51 7.36 2.93
C GLN A 128 -9.86 6.63 4.24
N THR A 129 -9.05 6.80 5.28
CA THR A 129 -9.28 6.22 6.62
C THR A 129 -10.09 7.17 7.51
N ILE A 130 -11.29 7.56 7.05
CA ILE A 130 -12.15 8.56 7.72
C ILE A 130 -13.44 7.98 8.31
N GLY A 131 -13.70 6.70 8.11
CA GLY A 131 -14.91 6.03 8.62
C GLY A 131 -14.86 5.73 10.12
N PRO A 132 -16.00 5.43 10.75
CA PRO A 132 -16.10 5.15 12.18
C PRO A 132 -15.32 3.89 12.61
N GLY A 133 -15.02 2.97 11.70
CA GLY A 133 -14.22 1.77 11.94
C GLY A 133 -12.72 2.05 12.05
N TYR A 134 -12.26 3.24 11.65
CA TYR A 134 -10.84 3.58 11.68
C TYR A 134 -10.44 4.28 12.97
N ARG A 135 -9.21 4.03 13.40
CA ARG A 135 -8.62 4.74 14.53
C ARG A 135 -8.51 6.23 14.22
N ILE A 136 -8.83 7.08 15.19
CA ILE A 136 -8.68 8.53 15.06
C ILE A 136 -7.22 8.85 14.74
N THR A 137 -6.99 9.35 13.51
CA THR A 137 -5.65 9.71 13.00
C THR A 137 -5.25 11.13 13.31
N SER A 138 -6.22 11.99 13.64
CA SER A 138 -5.97 13.35 14.11
C SER A 138 -6.94 13.75 15.22
N LYS A 139 -6.47 14.54 16.17
CA LYS A 139 -7.28 15.10 17.25
C LYS A 139 -6.76 16.47 17.72
N VAL A 140 -7.67 17.30 18.19
CA VAL A 140 -7.37 18.58 18.80
C VAL A 140 -7.48 18.45 20.32
N ASN A 141 -6.45 18.85 21.04
CA ASN A 141 -6.48 18.96 22.50
C ASN A 141 -6.32 20.45 22.88
N TRP A 142 -7.13 20.91 23.82
CA TRP A 142 -7.03 22.27 24.34
C TRP A 142 -6.13 22.29 25.57
N LEU A 143 -5.12 23.14 25.55
CA LEU A 143 -4.28 23.44 26.72
C LEU A 143 -4.75 24.73 27.35
N PHE A 144 -5.01 24.70 28.65
CA PHE A 144 -5.46 25.88 29.45
C PHE A 144 -6.69 26.60 28.85
N GLY A 145 -7.51 25.88 28.08
CA GLY A 145 -8.70 26.46 27.43
C GLY A 145 -8.43 27.50 26.32
N LYS A 146 -7.16 27.79 26.02
CA LYS A 146 -6.78 28.89 25.10
C LYS A 146 -5.93 28.43 23.93
N LEU A 147 -5.15 27.35 24.06
CA LEU A 147 -4.24 26.87 23.04
C LEU A 147 -4.69 25.51 22.51
N ALA A 148 -4.88 25.40 21.19
CA ALA A 148 -5.17 24.14 20.53
C ALA A 148 -3.87 23.41 20.16
N VAL A 149 -3.69 22.19 20.67
CA VAL A 149 -2.62 21.29 20.23
C VAL A 149 -3.20 20.24 19.32
N ILE A 150 -2.76 20.25 18.07
CA ILE A 150 -3.18 19.26 17.07
C ILE A 150 -2.21 18.11 17.07
N LYS A 151 -2.74 16.89 17.26
CA LYS A 151 -2.00 15.64 17.12
C LYS A 151 -2.50 14.95 15.85
N SER A 152 -1.63 14.85 14.86
CA SER A 152 -1.91 14.19 13.58
C SER A 152 -0.86 13.13 13.33
N GLN A 153 -1.28 11.96 12.85
CA GLN A 153 -0.38 10.87 12.48
C GLN A 153 0.53 11.31 11.32
N ASN A 154 -0.05 11.93 10.29
CA ASN A 154 0.70 12.44 9.15
C ASN A 154 1.73 13.48 9.57
N PHE A 155 1.35 14.43 10.43
CA PHE A 155 2.27 15.44 10.93
C PHE A 155 3.44 14.83 11.72
N LYS A 156 3.15 13.93 12.64
CA LYS A 156 4.17 13.24 13.44
C LYS A 156 5.16 12.48 12.56
N HIS A 157 4.67 11.74 11.57
CA HIS A 157 5.52 10.99 10.65
C HIS A 157 6.33 11.93 9.76
N ALA A 158 5.74 12.98 9.23
CA ALA A 158 6.40 13.98 8.39
C ALA A 158 7.57 14.65 9.12
N VAL A 159 7.35 15.08 10.37
CA VAL A 159 8.40 15.69 11.22
C VAL A 159 9.52 14.67 11.51
N SER A 160 9.17 13.43 11.89
CA SER A 160 10.18 12.40 12.18
C SER A 160 10.99 12.00 10.95
N SER A 161 10.41 12.08 9.77
CA SER A 161 11.08 11.80 8.48
C SER A 161 11.83 13.00 7.91
N LYS A 162 11.79 14.15 8.61
CA LYS A 162 12.51 15.39 8.24
C LYS A 162 12.21 15.88 6.83
N ILE A 163 10.97 15.73 6.36
CA ILE A 163 10.56 16.15 5.00
C ILE A 163 10.36 17.67 4.84
N GLY A 164 10.57 18.45 5.90
CA GLY A 164 10.34 19.88 5.95
C GLY A 164 9.04 20.26 6.69
N MET A 165 9.10 21.36 7.45
CA MET A 165 7.99 21.78 8.31
C MET A 165 6.75 22.22 7.50
N ASP A 166 6.95 22.85 6.34
CA ASP A 166 5.85 23.32 5.50
C ASP A 166 5.04 22.15 4.94
N LYS A 167 5.73 21.10 4.45
CA LYS A 167 5.07 19.86 4.01
C LYS A 167 4.38 19.16 5.19
N ALA A 168 5.02 19.11 6.35
CA ALA A 168 4.42 18.50 7.53
C ALA A 168 3.12 19.23 7.96
N ARG A 169 3.10 20.56 7.92
CA ARG A 169 1.90 21.37 8.20
C ARG A 169 0.78 21.13 7.18
N LYS A 170 1.12 21.06 5.88
CA LYS A 170 0.15 20.76 4.82
C LYS A 170 -0.50 19.41 5.03
N LEU A 171 0.28 18.39 5.45
CA LEU A 171 -0.21 17.04 5.72
C LEU A 171 -0.94 16.90 7.07
N ALA A 172 -0.82 17.85 7.98
CA ALA A 172 -1.36 17.73 9.33
C ALA A 172 -2.87 17.47 9.39
N PHE A 173 -3.61 18.05 8.46
CA PHE A 173 -5.07 17.95 8.37
C PHE A 173 -5.54 17.10 7.18
N ALA A 174 -4.62 16.63 6.34
CA ALA A 174 -4.96 15.79 5.21
C ALA A 174 -5.52 14.44 5.73
N PRO A 175 -6.67 13.96 5.20
CA PRO A 175 -7.17 12.64 5.53
C PRO A 175 -6.13 11.57 5.22
N HIS A 176 -5.86 10.70 6.17
CA HIS A 176 -4.95 9.57 5.92
C HIS A 176 -5.61 8.59 4.95
N VAL A 177 -4.81 7.99 4.05
CA VAL A 177 -5.34 7.00 3.10
C VAL A 177 -5.02 5.58 3.56
N ASN A 178 -5.88 4.64 3.18
CA ASN A 178 -5.69 3.22 3.44
C ASN A 178 -4.86 2.59 2.32
N ILE A 179 -3.60 2.33 2.60
CA ILE A 179 -2.67 1.74 1.64
C ILE A 179 -2.77 0.20 1.58
N GLY A 180 -3.59 -0.39 2.43
CA GLY A 180 -3.86 -1.84 2.41
C GLY A 180 -4.61 -2.31 1.16
N VAL A 181 -5.32 -1.40 0.49
CA VAL A 181 -5.95 -1.67 -0.81
C VAL A 181 -5.80 -0.42 -1.69
N PHE A 182 -5.21 -0.58 -2.87
CA PHE A 182 -5.11 0.47 -3.88
C PHE A 182 -4.99 -0.12 -5.28
N SER A 183 -5.31 0.66 -6.29
CA SER A 183 -5.14 0.29 -7.69
C SER A 183 -4.40 1.36 -8.49
N LEU A 184 -3.62 0.91 -9.48
CA LEU A 184 -2.88 1.78 -10.41
C LEU A 184 -2.70 1.08 -11.76
N GLU A 185 -2.71 1.86 -12.83
CA GLU A 185 -2.26 1.40 -14.14
C GLU A 185 -0.73 1.35 -14.22
N LYS A 186 -0.21 0.45 -15.04
CA LYS A 186 1.23 0.22 -15.28
C LYS A 186 1.99 1.51 -15.58
N ASN A 187 1.43 2.35 -16.44
CA ASN A 187 2.08 3.56 -16.95
C ASN A 187 1.72 4.81 -16.15
N SER A 188 1.08 4.67 -14.98
CA SER A 188 0.75 5.80 -14.12
C SER A 188 2.00 6.53 -13.64
N SER A 189 2.00 7.86 -13.74
CA SER A 189 3.08 8.71 -13.21
C SER A 189 3.16 8.66 -11.67
N CYS A 190 2.10 8.18 -11.03
CA CYS A 190 2.05 8.00 -9.58
C CYS A 190 3.17 7.10 -9.07
N TRP A 191 3.56 6.04 -9.81
CA TRP A 191 4.65 5.14 -9.40
C TRP A 191 5.94 5.91 -9.14
N ASN A 192 6.37 6.74 -10.09
CA ASN A 192 7.62 7.50 -9.98
C ASN A 192 7.55 8.52 -8.83
N THR A 193 6.42 9.22 -8.69
CA THR A 193 6.22 10.19 -7.61
C THR A 193 6.23 9.50 -6.25
N TRP A 194 5.55 8.38 -6.12
CA TRP A 194 5.53 7.60 -4.88
C TRP A 194 6.92 7.06 -4.50
N GLN A 195 7.65 6.47 -5.45
CA GLN A 195 9.02 5.98 -5.25
C GLN A 195 9.94 7.10 -4.75
N LYS A 196 9.92 8.27 -5.40
CA LYS A 196 10.71 9.45 -4.99
C LYS A 196 10.36 9.92 -3.57
N ASN A 197 9.08 9.94 -3.23
CA ASN A 197 8.63 10.31 -1.89
C ASN A 197 9.02 9.25 -0.86
N LEU A 198 8.96 7.97 -1.22
CA LEU A 198 9.38 6.88 -0.36
C LEU A 198 10.87 6.94 -0.06
N GLU A 199 11.73 7.18 -1.05
CA GLU A 199 13.15 7.44 -0.85
C GLU A 199 13.39 8.62 0.10
N THR A 200 12.65 9.72 -0.11
CA THR A 200 12.76 10.91 0.73
C THR A 200 12.39 10.62 2.18
N THR A 201 11.31 9.90 2.43
CA THR A 201 10.86 9.56 3.78
C THR A 201 11.81 8.58 4.47
N LEU A 202 12.39 7.64 3.72
CA LEU A 202 13.27 6.61 4.24
C LEU A 202 14.68 7.12 4.60
N LYS A 203 15.13 8.25 4.05
CA LYS A 203 16.43 8.85 4.40
C LYS A 203 16.57 9.07 5.92
N SER A 204 15.56 9.63 6.55
CA SER A 204 15.57 9.95 7.99
C SER A 204 14.52 9.20 8.79
N GLY A 205 13.41 8.77 8.17
CA GLY A 205 12.29 8.10 8.82
C GLY A 205 12.54 6.63 9.16
N LYS A 206 11.58 6.06 9.87
CA LYS A 206 11.50 4.61 10.11
C LYS A 206 10.95 3.95 8.84
N ILE A 207 11.29 2.68 8.57
CA ILE A 207 10.72 1.95 7.43
C ILE A 207 9.21 1.79 7.61
N PHE A 208 8.77 1.31 8.78
CA PHE A 208 7.36 1.12 9.06
C PHE A 208 6.58 2.44 9.02
N GLY A 209 5.57 2.51 8.16
CA GLY A 209 4.71 3.67 7.93
C GLY A 209 5.29 4.72 6.96
N SER A 210 6.53 4.55 6.46
CA SER A 210 7.10 5.49 5.48
C SER A 210 6.38 5.44 4.14
N GLU A 211 5.87 4.28 3.73
CA GLU A 211 5.09 4.14 2.51
C GLU A 211 3.77 4.92 2.59
N GLY A 212 3.07 4.81 3.72
CA GLY A 212 1.84 5.56 3.97
C GLY A 212 2.09 7.07 3.96
N LEU A 213 3.20 7.53 4.56
CA LEU A 213 3.58 8.93 4.46
C LEU A 213 3.90 9.32 3.01
N ALA A 214 4.64 8.51 2.29
CA ALA A 214 5.05 8.77 0.91
C ALA A 214 3.84 8.89 -0.03
N ILE A 215 2.85 8.00 0.08
CA ILE A 215 1.65 8.09 -0.74
C ILE A 215 0.77 9.30 -0.36
N ASN A 216 0.67 9.64 0.93
CA ASN A 216 -0.01 10.87 1.34
C ASN A 216 0.71 12.12 0.80
N MET A 217 2.06 12.12 0.72
CA MET A 217 2.81 13.19 0.05
C MET A 217 2.47 13.24 -1.44
N SER A 218 2.46 12.11 -2.12
CA SER A 218 2.13 12.05 -3.55
C SER A 218 0.75 12.64 -3.84
N ILE A 219 -0.24 12.33 -2.99
CA ILE A 219 -1.61 12.82 -3.15
C ILE A 219 -1.72 14.31 -2.81
N TYR A 220 -1.27 14.72 -1.60
CA TYR A 220 -1.60 16.04 -1.05
C TYR A 220 -0.51 17.11 -1.24
N ILE A 221 0.70 16.73 -1.62
CA ILE A 221 1.79 17.67 -1.91
C ILE A 221 2.06 17.75 -3.40
N ASP A 222 2.18 16.59 -4.06
CA ASP A 222 2.52 16.51 -5.49
C ASP A 222 1.28 16.40 -6.38
N GLU A 223 0.08 16.36 -5.78
CA GLU A 223 -1.23 16.43 -6.44
C GLU A 223 -1.42 15.36 -7.52
N VAL A 224 -0.95 14.13 -7.22
CA VAL A 224 -1.18 12.96 -8.10
C VAL A 224 -2.69 12.75 -8.27
N ASP A 225 -3.10 12.55 -9.53
CA ASP A 225 -4.51 12.31 -9.85
C ASP A 225 -5.02 11.07 -9.12
N THR A 226 -6.04 11.27 -8.30
CA THR A 226 -6.51 10.28 -7.32
C THR A 226 -8.02 10.16 -7.35
N GLU A 227 -8.50 8.95 -7.50
CA GLU A 227 -9.91 8.61 -7.34
C GLU A 227 -10.15 8.03 -5.94
N PHE A 228 -10.82 8.80 -5.09
CA PHE A 228 -11.19 8.34 -3.76
C PHE A 228 -12.47 7.50 -3.82
N LEU A 229 -12.32 6.23 -3.49
CA LEU A 229 -13.44 5.32 -3.42
C LEU A 229 -14.24 5.50 -2.11
N PRO A 230 -15.55 5.22 -2.13
CA PRO A 230 -16.37 5.22 -0.92
C PRO A 230 -15.89 4.16 0.08
N LEU A 231 -16.22 4.38 1.37
CA LEU A 231 -15.94 3.45 2.47
C LEU A 231 -17.00 2.36 2.54
#